data_1b2e0cec7cf53c6977f5897a2804e5a7
#
_entry.id   1b2e0cec7cf53c6977f5897a2804e5a7
#
_cell.length_a   1.000
_cell.length_b   1.000
_cell.length_c   1.000
_cell.angle_alpha   90.00
_cell.angle_beta   90.00
_cell.angle_gamma   90.00
#
_symmetry.space_group_name_H-M   'P 1'
#
loop_
_entity.id
_entity.type
_entity.pdbx_description
1 polymer ?
#
loop_
_entity_poly.entity_id
_entity_poly.type
_entity_poly.pdbx_seq_one_letter_code
_entity_poly.pdbx_strand_id
1 'polypeptide(L)'
;CMKKKLRILVILIAVLLVGTVGYYFMPKKFGKNVNPSEVDHINVFDGNTGTGFTITDSEDIEYIVANIQGISMKRDGISLGRTGYSFKISYINSNDKDIIPVFILNSDNTICKDPFFYRCDGGLCFDYLKACEEKYRTNVTESIEEK
;
A
#
# COMPACT_ATOMS: atom_id res chain seq x y z
N CYS A 1 9.29 -51.05 7.42
CA CYS A 1 8.23 -50.09 7.75
C CYS A 1 8.79 -48.68 8.00
N MET A 2 9.92 -48.52 8.72
CA MET A 2 10.54 -47.24 9.06
C MET A 2 10.99 -46.44 7.83
N LYS A 3 11.60 -47.07 6.83
CA LYS A 3 12.04 -46.39 5.58
C LYS A 3 10.85 -45.84 4.75
N LYS A 4 9.69 -46.49 4.78
CA LYS A 4 8.49 -46.04 4.06
C LYS A 4 7.87 -44.80 4.74
N LYS A 5 7.80 -44.80 6.07
CA LYS A 5 7.33 -43.65 6.84
C LYS A 5 8.23 -42.39 6.67
N LEU A 6 9.55 -42.62 6.64
CA LEU A 6 10.53 -41.54 6.43
C LEU A 6 10.39 -40.93 5.02
N ARG A 7 10.19 -41.77 3.96
CA ARG A 7 9.95 -41.24 2.60
C ARG A 7 8.68 -40.41 2.52
N ILE A 8 7.59 -40.83 3.15
CA ILE A 8 6.33 -40.09 3.19
C ILE A 8 6.54 -38.73 3.89
N LEU A 9 7.26 -38.71 5.01
CA LEU A 9 7.57 -37.48 5.73
C LEU A 9 8.38 -36.48 4.88
N VAL A 10 9.40 -37.00 4.17
CA VAL A 10 10.23 -36.15 3.27
C VAL A 10 9.38 -35.57 2.13
N ILE A 11 8.48 -36.33 1.55
CA ILE A 11 7.59 -35.86 0.49
C ILE A 11 6.65 -34.78 1.03
N LEU A 12 6.07 -34.96 2.21
CA LEU A 12 5.20 -33.97 2.84
C LEU A 12 5.94 -32.66 3.11
N ILE A 13 7.17 -32.73 3.62
CA ILE A 13 8.02 -31.54 3.84
C ILE A 13 8.33 -30.84 2.52
N ALA A 14 8.67 -31.58 1.47
CA ALA A 14 8.95 -31.03 0.15
C ALA A 14 7.72 -30.30 -0.44
N VAL A 15 6.53 -30.90 -0.35
CA VAL A 15 5.27 -30.30 -0.81
C VAL A 15 4.97 -29.02 -0.03
N LEU A 16 5.18 -29.03 1.28
CA LEU A 16 4.97 -27.86 2.14
C LEU A 16 5.94 -26.73 1.81
N LEU A 17 7.21 -27.05 1.55
CA LEU A 17 8.21 -26.07 1.11
C LEU A 17 7.87 -25.47 -0.25
N VAL A 18 7.50 -26.28 -1.23
CA VAL A 18 7.08 -25.79 -2.56
C VAL A 18 5.83 -24.91 -2.44
N GLY A 19 4.85 -25.30 -1.62
CA GLY A 19 3.65 -24.52 -1.37
C GLY A 19 3.95 -23.16 -0.71
N THR A 20 4.84 -23.13 0.28
CA THR A 20 5.23 -21.87 0.96
C THR A 20 6.01 -20.94 0.04
N VAL A 21 6.93 -21.47 -0.77
CA VAL A 21 7.67 -20.71 -1.78
C VAL A 21 6.71 -20.14 -2.83
N GLY A 22 5.80 -20.99 -3.37
CA GLY A 22 4.78 -20.53 -4.32
C GLY A 22 3.90 -19.41 -3.77
N TYR A 23 3.44 -19.55 -2.53
CA TYR A 23 2.66 -18.52 -1.85
C TYR A 23 3.46 -17.21 -1.66
N TYR A 24 4.76 -17.30 -1.36
CA TYR A 24 5.61 -16.14 -1.20
C TYR A 24 5.70 -15.29 -2.48
N PHE A 25 5.81 -15.93 -3.64
CA PHE A 25 5.91 -15.26 -4.93
C PHE A 25 4.56 -14.90 -5.58
N MET A 26 3.44 -15.26 -4.96
CA MET A 26 2.12 -14.94 -5.49
C MET A 26 1.90 -13.42 -5.54
N PRO A 27 1.48 -12.87 -6.70
CA PRO A 27 1.15 -11.45 -6.83
C PRO A 27 0.05 -11.03 -5.86
N LYS A 28 0.15 -9.80 -5.33
CA LYS A 28 -0.83 -9.20 -4.42
C LYS A 28 -1.37 -7.89 -4.99
N LYS A 29 -2.61 -7.61 -4.67
CA LYS A 29 -3.25 -6.32 -4.92
C LYS A 29 -3.57 -5.66 -3.58
N PHE A 30 -3.20 -4.39 -3.42
CA PHE A 30 -3.51 -3.61 -2.23
C PHE A 30 -4.93 -3.06 -2.32
N GLY A 31 -5.66 -3.08 -1.21
CA GLY A 31 -7.02 -2.53 -1.17
C GLY A 31 -8.03 -3.22 -2.10
N LYS A 32 -7.81 -4.46 -2.51
CA LYS A 32 -8.64 -5.19 -3.49
C LYS A 32 -10.17 -5.12 -3.24
N ASN A 33 -10.56 -5.06 -1.98
CA ASN A 33 -11.98 -5.07 -1.58
C ASN A 33 -12.44 -3.69 -1.06
N VAL A 34 -11.63 -2.65 -1.20
CA VAL A 34 -12.02 -1.29 -0.80
C VAL A 34 -12.98 -0.74 -1.83
N ASN A 35 -14.17 -0.34 -1.36
CA ASN A 35 -15.08 0.43 -2.18
C ASN A 35 -14.74 1.92 -2.00
N PRO A 36 -14.40 2.67 -3.07
CA PRO A 36 -14.07 4.09 -2.96
C PRO A 36 -15.14 4.92 -2.23
N SER A 37 -16.42 4.55 -2.37
CA SER A 37 -17.53 5.25 -1.70
C SER A 37 -17.58 5.07 -0.18
N GLU A 38 -16.82 4.11 0.37
CA GLU A 38 -16.67 3.92 1.81
C GLU A 38 -15.51 4.72 2.40
N VAL A 39 -14.68 5.30 1.53
CA VAL A 39 -13.54 6.16 1.92
C VAL A 39 -14.07 7.59 2.06
N ASP A 40 -14.11 8.10 3.28
CA ASP A 40 -14.50 9.48 3.57
C ASP A 40 -13.38 10.45 3.19
N HIS A 41 -12.16 10.11 3.56
CA HIS A 41 -10.96 10.86 3.19
C HIS A 41 -9.70 9.99 3.20
N ILE A 42 -8.65 10.47 2.53
CA ILE A 42 -7.33 9.82 2.54
C ILE A 42 -6.35 10.75 3.25
N ASN A 43 -5.77 10.26 4.35
CA ASN A 43 -4.67 10.95 5.00
C ASN A 43 -3.35 10.52 4.37
N VAL A 44 -2.56 11.49 3.97
CA VAL A 44 -1.23 11.30 3.39
C VAL A 44 -0.21 12.06 4.22
N PHE A 45 0.88 11.39 4.60
CA PHE A 45 2.03 12.02 5.24
C PHE A 45 3.26 11.84 4.35
N ASP A 46 3.87 12.95 3.93
CA ASP A 46 5.11 12.92 3.16
C ASP A 46 6.33 12.88 4.10
N GLY A 47 7.02 11.75 4.09
CA GLY A 47 8.23 11.54 4.89
C GLY A 47 9.43 12.36 4.45
N ASN A 48 9.43 12.90 3.21
CA ASN A 48 10.53 13.74 2.71
C ASN A 48 10.43 15.16 3.25
N THR A 49 9.21 15.69 3.36
CA THR A 49 8.95 17.06 3.83
C THR A 49 8.58 17.12 5.32
N GLY A 50 8.17 15.98 5.90
CA GLY A 50 7.69 15.90 7.28
C GLY A 50 6.30 16.50 7.48
N THR A 51 5.52 16.66 6.42
CA THR A 51 4.21 17.30 6.44
C THR A 51 3.11 16.37 5.96
N GLY A 52 1.88 16.58 6.41
CA GLY A 52 0.72 15.82 5.99
C GLY A 52 -0.31 16.67 5.27
N PHE A 53 -1.17 16.01 4.49
CA PHE A 53 -2.35 16.60 3.86
C PHE A 53 -3.48 15.57 3.80
N THR A 54 -4.71 16.07 3.65
CA THR A 54 -5.91 15.23 3.61
C THR A 54 -6.62 15.45 2.28
N ILE A 55 -6.89 14.36 1.57
CA ILE A 55 -7.63 14.34 0.31
C ILE A 55 -9.09 14.05 0.63
N THR A 56 -9.98 14.97 0.28
CA THR A 56 -11.41 14.89 0.57
C THR A 56 -12.28 14.88 -0.70
N ASP A 57 -11.69 15.19 -1.85
CA ASP A 57 -12.38 15.18 -3.14
C ASP A 57 -12.65 13.73 -3.56
N SER A 58 -13.92 13.44 -3.89
CA SER A 58 -14.35 12.09 -4.25
C SER A 58 -13.73 11.56 -5.54
N GLU A 59 -13.42 12.42 -6.50
CA GLU A 59 -12.78 12.03 -7.76
C GLU A 59 -11.32 11.64 -7.51
N ASP A 60 -10.60 12.42 -6.68
CA ASP A 60 -9.24 12.11 -6.28
C ASP A 60 -9.18 10.80 -5.48
N ILE A 61 -10.13 10.58 -4.56
CA ILE A 61 -10.24 9.34 -3.77
C ILE A 61 -10.48 8.14 -4.69
N GLU A 62 -11.46 8.23 -5.59
CA GLU A 62 -11.80 7.16 -6.53
C GLU A 62 -10.59 6.79 -7.40
N TYR A 63 -9.90 7.80 -7.95
CA TYR A 63 -8.72 7.58 -8.76
C TYR A 63 -7.60 6.85 -7.99
N ILE A 64 -7.26 7.33 -6.79
CA ILE A 64 -6.18 6.75 -5.96
C ILE A 64 -6.51 5.31 -5.57
N VAL A 65 -7.73 5.06 -5.07
CA VAL A 65 -8.16 3.72 -4.66
C VAL A 65 -8.18 2.77 -5.86
N ALA A 66 -8.78 3.18 -6.99
CA ALA A 66 -8.84 2.37 -8.19
C ALA A 66 -7.45 2.05 -8.77
N ASN A 67 -6.54 3.03 -8.78
CA ASN A 67 -5.18 2.84 -9.26
C ASN A 67 -4.44 1.79 -8.41
N ILE A 68 -4.42 1.95 -7.10
CA ILE A 68 -3.66 1.07 -6.19
C ILE A 68 -4.23 -0.36 -6.19
N GLN A 69 -5.55 -0.53 -6.16
CA GLN A 69 -6.17 -1.86 -6.19
C GLN A 69 -6.12 -2.54 -7.56
N GLY A 70 -5.96 -1.76 -8.63
CA GLY A 70 -5.86 -2.27 -10.00
C GLY A 70 -4.52 -2.98 -10.28
N ILE A 71 -3.45 -2.57 -9.62
CA ILE A 71 -2.09 -3.00 -9.92
C ILE A 71 -1.70 -4.25 -9.12
N SER A 72 -1.20 -5.26 -9.83
CA SER A 72 -0.64 -6.47 -9.21
C SER A 72 0.82 -6.27 -8.87
N MET A 73 1.19 -6.60 -7.63
CA MET A 73 2.53 -6.39 -7.09
C MET A 73 3.14 -7.70 -6.59
N LYS A 74 4.45 -7.85 -6.75
CA LYS A 74 5.23 -8.99 -6.24
C LYS A 74 6.06 -8.55 -5.05
N ARG A 75 6.29 -9.45 -4.09
CA ARG A 75 7.24 -9.19 -2.99
C ARG A 75 8.65 -9.01 -3.54
N ASP A 76 9.34 -7.98 -3.08
CA ASP A 76 10.68 -7.58 -3.53
C ASP A 76 11.60 -7.24 -2.33
N GLY A 77 11.64 -8.12 -1.35
CA GLY A 77 12.53 -8.02 -0.21
C GLY A 77 11.83 -7.65 1.11
N ILE A 78 12.65 -7.56 2.14
CA ILE A 78 12.23 -7.28 3.52
C ILE A 78 12.38 -5.78 3.80
N SER A 79 11.32 -5.18 4.38
CA SER A 79 11.27 -3.74 4.71
C SER A 79 11.72 -3.44 6.14
N LEU A 80 11.74 -4.41 7.03
CA LEU A 80 12.08 -4.22 8.45
C LEU A 80 13.46 -3.61 8.64
N GLY A 81 13.53 -2.58 9.48
CA GLY A 81 14.77 -1.84 9.77
C GLY A 81 15.20 -0.86 8.69
N ARG A 82 14.42 -0.66 7.63
CA ARG A 82 14.63 0.39 6.64
C ARG A 82 14.05 1.71 7.13
N THR A 83 14.80 2.77 6.96
CA THR A 83 14.41 4.15 7.28
C THR A 83 14.21 4.95 6.00
N GLY A 84 13.32 5.95 6.08
CA GLY A 84 12.97 6.77 4.92
C GLY A 84 11.80 6.20 4.13
N TYR A 85 10.84 7.07 3.86
CA TYR A 85 9.64 6.75 3.07
C TYR A 85 9.12 8.01 2.40
N SER A 86 8.40 7.85 1.28
CA SER A 86 7.76 8.97 0.61
C SER A 86 6.36 9.20 1.20
N PHE A 87 5.32 8.60 0.63
CA PHE A 87 3.94 8.84 1.08
C PHE A 87 3.42 7.71 1.95
N LYS A 88 3.16 8.00 3.22
CA LYS A 88 2.42 7.12 4.13
C LYS A 88 0.93 7.40 3.97
N ILE A 89 0.14 6.38 3.62
CA ILE A 89 -1.25 6.50 3.18
C ILE A 89 -2.17 5.74 4.12
N SER A 90 -3.25 6.42 4.56
CA SER A 90 -4.35 5.84 5.34
C SER A 90 -5.68 6.14 4.66
N TYR A 91 -6.50 5.12 4.41
CA TYR A 91 -7.89 5.27 3.94
C TYR A 91 -8.81 5.29 5.14
N ILE A 92 -9.51 6.38 5.34
CA ILE A 92 -10.34 6.62 6.52
C ILE A 92 -11.82 6.59 6.14
N ASN A 93 -12.64 5.94 6.95
CA ASN A 93 -14.09 5.92 6.79
C ASN A 93 -14.76 7.04 7.60
N SER A 94 -16.08 7.21 7.43
CA SER A 94 -16.89 8.22 8.15
C SER A 94 -16.91 8.08 9.67
N ASN A 95 -16.40 6.99 10.24
CA ASN A 95 -16.24 6.77 11.68
C ASN A 95 -14.82 7.02 12.18
N ASP A 96 -13.98 7.68 11.36
CA ASP A 96 -12.58 8.00 11.65
C ASP A 96 -11.71 6.76 11.92
N LYS A 97 -11.95 5.69 11.14
CA LYS A 97 -11.20 4.42 11.26
C LYS A 97 -10.53 4.05 9.94
N ASP A 98 -9.36 3.47 10.04
CA ASP A 98 -8.67 2.87 8.89
C ASP A 98 -9.50 1.74 8.28
N ILE A 99 -9.76 1.81 6.97
CA ILE A 99 -10.45 0.76 6.20
C ILE A 99 -9.50 -0.41 5.93
N ILE A 100 -8.25 -0.10 5.65
CA ILE A 100 -7.17 -1.08 5.47
C ILE A 100 -5.95 -0.66 6.28
N PRO A 101 -5.04 -1.60 6.60
CA PRO A 101 -3.79 -1.22 7.27
C PRO A 101 -3.00 -0.23 6.44
N VAL A 102 -2.44 0.76 7.13
CA VAL A 102 -1.57 1.80 6.56
C VAL A 102 -0.45 1.18 5.73
N PHE A 103 -0.17 1.79 4.60
CA PHE A 103 0.92 1.40 3.71
C PHE A 103 1.69 2.63 3.22
N ILE A 104 2.86 2.39 2.64
CA ILE A 104 3.74 3.45 2.15
C ILE A 104 3.90 3.29 0.64
N LEU A 105 3.62 4.34 -0.11
CA LEU A 105 3.92 4.46 -1.53
C LEU A 105 5.27 5.16 -1.68
N ASN A 106 6.31 4.41 -2.05
CA ASN A 106 7.67 4.94 -2.14
C ASN A 106 8.01 5.54 -3.51
N SER A 107 7.41 5.01 -4.56
CA SER A 107 7.60 5.45 -5.96
C SER A 107 6.44 4.97 -6.83
N ASP A 108 6.53 5.23 -8.12
CA ASP A 108 5.56 4.76 -9.12
C ASP A 108 5.49 3.22 -9.28
N ASN A 109 6.44 2.50 -8.71
CA ASN A 109 6.55 1.04 -8.83
C ASN A 109 6.73 0.29 -7.50
N THR A 110 6.77 0.99 -6.35
CA THR A 110 7.12 0.35 -5.07
C THR A 110 6.17 0.78 -3.95
N ILE A 111 5.54 -0.22 -3.31
CA ILE A 111 4.81 -0.08 -2.05
C ILE A 111 5.57 -0.80 -0.94
N CYS A 112 5.63 -0.19 0.24
CA CYS A 112 6.09 -0.83 1.46
C CYS A 112 4.92 -1.06 2.40
N LYS A 113 4.77 -2.29 2.85
CA LYS A 113 3.89 -2.69 3.95
C LYS A 113 4.60 -3.77 4.73
N ASP A 114 5.03 -3.43 5.92
CA ASP A 114 5.82 -4.34 6.75
C ASP A 114 5.20 -5.75 6.84
N PRO A 115 6.02 -6.76 6.76
CA PRO A 115 7.49 -6.77 6.75
C PRO A 115 8.13 -6.75 5.34
N PHE A 116 7.40 -6.38 4.27
CA PHE A 116 7.89 -6.52 2.90
C PHE A 116 7.78 -5.25 2.08
N PHE A 117 8.71 -5.12 1.11
CA PHE A 117 8.52 -4.32 -0.07
C PHE A 117 7.73 -5.11 -1.12
N TYR A 118 6.97 -4.37 -1.94
CA TYR A 118 6.22 -4.89 -3.07
C TYR A 118 6.52 -4.04 -4.29
N ARG A 119 6.78 -4.69 -5.41
CA ARG A 119 7.14 -4.03 -6.67
C ARG A 119 6.21 -4.43 -7.80
N CYS A 120 5.95 -3.47 -8.71
CA CYS A 120 5.29 -3.66 -9.99
C CYS A 120 6.14 -3.08 -11.12
N ASP A 121 5.64 -3.14 -12.35
CA ASP A 121 6.34 -2.59 -13.53
C ASP A 121 6.14 -1.07 -13.69
N GLY A 122 5.50 -0.41 -12.71
CA GLY A 122 5.18 1.02 -12.70
C GLY A 122 3.68 1.30 -12.79
N GLY A 123 3.31 2.58 -12.84
CA GLY A 123 1.94 3.03 -13.01
C GLY A 123 1.18 3.28 -11.71
N LEU A 124 1.83 3.18 -10.54
CA LEU A 124 1.24 3.64 -9.28
C LEU A 124 1.08 5.17 -9.29
N CYS A 125 0.07 5.67 -8.58
CA CYS A 125 -0.33 7.08 -8.56
C CYS A 125 0.63 8.02 -7.79
N PHE A 126 1.95 7.76 -7.84
CA PHE A 126 2.95 8.49 -7.09
C PHE A 126 3.01 9.98 -7.48
N ASP A 127 3.11 10.27 -8.80
CA ASP A 127 3.14 11.66 -9.27
C ASP A 127 1.78 12.36 -9.10
N TYR A 128 0.68 11.61 -9.15
CA TYR A 128 -0.63 12.14 -8.84
C TYR A 128 -0.73 12.59 -7.37
N LEU A 129 -0.18 11.82 -6.43
CA LEU A 129 -0.13 12.23 -5.02
C LEU A 129 0.72 13.47 -4.79
N LYS A 130 1.80 13.67 -5.55
CA LYS A 130 2.56 14.93 -5.52
C LYS A 130 1.71 16.13 -5.97
N ALA A 131 0.94 15.96 -7.04
CA ALA A 131 0.02 17.00 -7.49
C ALA A 131 -1.09 17.28 -6.47
N CYS A 132 -1.62 16.24 -5.83
CA CYS A 132 -2.55 16.39 -4.70
C CYS A 132 -1.91 17.14 -3.53
N GLU A 133 -0.66 16.88 -3.20
CA GLU A 133 0.05 17.58 -2.14
C GLU A 133 0.07 19.09 -2.39
N GLU A 134 0.41 19.52 -3.59
CA GLU A 134 0.37 20.95 -3.96
C GLU A 134 -1.05 21.52 -3.86
N LYS A 135 -2.05 20.81 -4.45
CA LYS A 135 -3.46 21.22 -4.44
C LYS A 135 -4.00 21.43 -3.01
N TYR A 136 -3.81 20.46 -2.15
CA TYR A 136 -4.41 20.45 -0.80
C TYR A 136 -3.64 21.33 0.21
N ARG A 137 -2.35 21.57 -0.01
CA ARG A 137 -1.57 22.53 0.80
C ARG A 137 -1.93 23.98 0.48
N THR A 138 -2.10 24.33 -0.78
CA THR A 138 -2.48 25.67 -1.20
C THR A 138 -3.84 26.05 -0.62
N ASN A 139 -4.82 25.14 -0.65
CA ASN A 139 -6.15 25.38 -0.10
C ASN A 139 -6.13 25.65 1.43
N VAL A 140 -5.23 25.01 2.17
CA VAL A 140 -5.07 25.26 3.62
C VAL A 140 -4.51 26.67 3.86
N THR A 141 -3.56 27.12 3.06
CA THR A 141 -2.95 28.45 3.19
C THR A 141 -3.96 29.55 2.89
N GLU A 142 -4.74 29.43 1.81
CA GLU A 142 -5.79 30.39 1.45
C GLU A 142 -6.87 30.51 2.53
N SER A 143 -7.28 29.40 3.13
CA SER A 143 -8.29 29.37 4.20
C SER A 143 -7.82 30.01 5.51
N ILE A 144 -6.51 30.21 5.71
CA ILE A 144 -5.93 30.87 6.87
C ILE A 144 -5.82 32.40 6.65
N GLU A 145 -5.60 32.83 5.40
CA GLU A 145 -5.48 34.26 5.06
C GLU A 145 -6.84 34.98 5.00
N GLU A 146 -7.95 34.26 4.85
CA GLU A 146 -9.32 34.82 4.85
C GLU A 146 -9.94 35.03 6.26
N LYS A 147 -9.24 34.70 7.35
CA LYS A 147 -9.69 34.87 8.73
C LYS A 147 -8.91 35.97 9.43
#